data_207a8fa4eccaca4d053650d83837858d
#
_entry.id   207a8fa4eccaca4d053650d83837858d
#
_cell.length_a   1.000
_cell.length_b   1.000
_cell.length_c   1.000
_cell.angle_alpha   90.00
_cell.angle_beta   90.00
_cell.angle_gamma   90.00
#
_symmetry.space_group_name_H-M   'P 1'
#
loop_
_entity.id
_entity.type
_entity.pdbx_description
1 polymer ?
#
loop_
_entity_poly.entity_id
_entity_poly.type
_entity_poly.pdbx_seq_one_letter_code
_entity_poly.pdbx_strand_id
1 'polypeptide(L)'
;MSENYHDPNYQSLIEIYSGHGNTEPYKRWRSVLYDENGDAICPKPTENYLPGCWQAGIIIEKRCLEEGESSRECNKRAKEARKNYADAGIYGQATVSKEDPKEWLDSNQCQDCFLPAFNLRPKGSAQYILALRNFDPKDTTERFKFGFIGSSDTHSARPG
;
A
#
# COMPACT_ATOMS: atom_id res chain seq x y z
N MET A 1 -8.28 -13.13 3.38
CA MET A 1 -9.56 -13.28 4.10
C MET A 1 -9.54 -14.62 4.79
N SER A 2 -10.03 -14.71 6.00
CA SER A 2 -10.31 -15.97 6.68
C SER A 2 -11.79 -16.05 7.00
N GLU A 3 -12.33 -17.25 7.14
CA GLU A 3 -13.75 -17.50 7.46
C GLU A 3 -14.25 -16.68 8.64
N ASN A 4 -13.41 -16.52 9.64
CA ASN A 4 -13.76 -15.80 10.88
C ASN A 4 -14.03 -14.30 10.69
N TYR A 5 -13.71 -13.74 9.52
CA TYR A 5 -13.81 -12.30 9.25
C TYR A 5 -14.62 -11.98 7.98
N HIS A 6 -15.29 -12.97 7.40
CA HIS A 6 -16.14 -12.77 6.23
C HIS A 6 -17.61 -12.98 6.60
N ASP A 7 -18.41 -11.93 6.44
CA ASP A 7 -19.86 -12.00 6.55
C ASP A 7 -20.50 -11.76 5.17
N PRO A 8 -21.07 -12.79 4.53
CA PRO A 8 -21.65 -12.68 3.20
C PRO A 8 -22.88 -11.76 3.12
N ASN A 9 -23.51 -11.43 4.25
CA ASN A 9 -24.65 -10.53 4.29
C ASN A 9 -24.21 -9.06 4.15
N TYR A 10 -23.00 -8.75 4.58
CA TYR A 10 -22.45 -7.38 4.54
C TYR A 10 -21.33 -7.21 3.52
N GLN A 11 -20.59 -8.26 3.23
CA GLN A 11 -19.42 -8.23 2.35
C GLN A 11 -19.76 -8.84 0.99
N SER A 12 -20.64 -8.18 0.25
CA SER A 12 -21.13 -8.65 -1.06
C SER A 12 -20.35 -8.12 -2.27
N LEU A 13 -19.46 -7.14 -2.06
CA LEU A 13 -18.66 -6.51 -3.10
C LEU A 13 -17.18 -6.53 -2.73
N ILE A 14 -16.33 -6.64 -3.74
CA ILE A 14 -14.88 -6.46 -3.62
C ILE A 14 -14.39 -5.53 -4.71
N GLU A 15 -13.65 -4.51 -4.32
CA GLU A 15 -12.94 -3.67 -5.28
C GLU A 15 -11.68 -4.40 -5.74
N ILE A 16 -11.60 -4.64 -7.04
CA ILE A 16 -10.46 -5.32 -7.65
C ILE A 16 -9.48 -4.35 -8.31
N TYR A 17 -9.94 -3.15 -8.62
CA TYR A 17 -9.19 -2.12 -9.32
C TYR A 17 -9.63 -0.72 -8.90
N SER A 18 -8.66 0.15 -8.65
CA SER A 18 -8.88 1.60 -8.50
C SER A 18 -7.70 2.40 -9.08
N GLY A 19 -7.83 3.72 -9.09
CA GLY A 19 -6.71 4.61 -9.45
C GLY A 19 -5.49 4.47 -8.54
N HIS A 20 -5.63 3.88 -7.36
CA HIS A 20 -4.56 3.65 -6.38
C HIS A 20 -3.95 2.25 -6.43
N GLY A 21 -4.47 1.38 -7.25
CA GLY A 21 -3.93 0.05 -7.43
C GLY A 21 -4.97 -1.00 -7.77
N ASN A 22 -4.54 -2.24 -7.78
CA ASN A 22 -5.43 -3.36 -7.98
C ASN A 22 -4.96 -4.61 -7.23
N THR A 23 -5.88 -5.52 -6.93
CA THR A 23 -5.61 -6.71 -6.14
C THR A 23 -4.99 -7.85 -6.94
N GLU A 24 -5.08 -7.78 -8.26
CA GLU A 24 -4.66 -8.84 -9.17
C GLU A 24 -3.18 -8.79 -9.56
N PRO A 25 -2.52 -7.61 -9.74
CA PRO A 25 -1.13 -7.59 -10.11
C PRO A 25 -0.22 -7.98 -8.96
N TYR A 26 0.77 -8.76 -9.26
CA TYR A 26 1.90 -8.98 -8.37
C TYR A 26 2.78 -7.72 -8.36
N LYS A 27 2.87 -7.07 -7.21
CA LYS A 27 3.80 -5.96 -7.02
C LYS A 27 5.15 -6.51 -6.57
N ARG A 28 6.19 -6.25 -7.34
CA ARG A 28 7.57 -6.61 -6.99
C ARG A 28 8.09 -5.80 -5.79
N TRP A 29 7.48 -4.67 -5.56
CA TRP A 29 7.82 -3.76 -4.46
C TRP A 29 6.72 -3.75 -3.41
N ARG A 30 7.12 -3.41 -2.22
CA ARG A 30 6.22 -3.23 -1.08
C ARG A 30 6.44 -1.84 -0.50
N SER A 31 5.40 -1.26 0.06
CA SER A 31 5.51 0.00 0.81
C SER A 31 6.43 -0.12 2.02
N VAL A 32 6.43 -1.28 2.65
CA VAL A 32 7.27 -1.62 3.79
C VAL A 32 7.78 -3.06 3.62
N LEU A 33 9.02 -3.29 3.95
CA LEU A 33 9.61 -4.62 4.13
C LEU A 33 9.69 -4.95 5.62
N TYR A 34 9.90 -6.22 5.95
CA TYR A 34 10.14 -6.66 7.31
C TYR A 34 11.42 -7.49 7.34
N ASP A 35 12.24 -7.28 8.35
CA ASP A 35 13.43 -8.09 8.59
C ASP A 35 13.09 -9.43 9.27
N GLU A 36 14.12 -10.19 9.61
CA GLU A 36 13.99 -11.49 10.27
C GLU A 36 13.36 -11.40 11.67
N ASN A 37 13.45 -10.25 12.31
CA ASN A 37 12.86 -9.98 13.63
C ASN A 37 11.43 -9.45 13.53
N GLY A 38 10.96 -9.13 12.32
CA GLY A 38 9.66 -8.50 12.09
C GLY A 38 9.70 -6.98 12.17
N ASP A 39 10.87 -6.35 12.24
CA ASP A 39 11.00 -4.90 12.26
C ASP A 39 10.77 -4.31 10.87
N ALA A 40 10.04 -3.20 10.83
CA ALA A 40 9.68 -2.52 9.60
C ALA A 40 10.88 -1.81 8.96
N ILE A 41 11.12 -2.07 7.69
CA ILE A 41 12.19 -1.47 6.89
C ILE A 41 11.59 -0.70 5.73
N CYS A 42 12.03 0.55 5.56
CA CYS A 42 11.70 1.35 4.38
C CYS A 42 12.50 0.84 3.16
N PRO A 43 11.85 0.33 2.12
CA PRO A 43 12.53 -0.11 0.92
C PRO A 43 13.13 1.09 0.17
N LYS A 44 14.20 0.84 -0.57
CA LYS A 44 14.78 1.86 -1.46
C LYS A 44 13.87 2.10 -2.67
N PRO A 45 13.85 3.32 -3.22
CA PRO A 45 13.17 3.60 -4.47
C PRO A 45 13.70 2.72 -5.61
N THR A 46 12.83 2.45 -6.55
CA THR A 46 13.17 1.86 -7.85
C THR A 46 12.81 2.85 -8.96
N GLU A 47 13.13 2.51 -10.20
CA GLU A 47 12.81 3.35 -11.37
C GLU A 47 11.29 3.66 -11.45
N ASN A 48 10.44 2.69 -11.11
CA ASN A 48 9.00 2.76 -11.29
C ASN A 48 8.22 2.88 -9.98
N TYR A 49 8.91 3.02 -8.84
CA TYR A 49 8.23 3.08 -7.56
C TYR A 49 9.02 3.87 -6.51
N LEU A 50 8.37 4.88 -5.97
CA LEU A 50 8.85 5.67 -4.83
C LEU A 50 8.07 5.29 -3.57
N PRO A 51 8.67 4.58 -2.60
CA PRO A 51 8.00 4.27 -1.35
C PRO A 51 7.63 5.52 -0.57
N GLY A 52 6.45 5.56 0.05
CA GLY A 52 6.02 6.71 0.85
C GLY A 52 6.95 6.99 2.04
N CYS A 53 7.50 5.97 2.65
CA CYS A 53 8.51 6.15 3.71
C CYS A 53 9.78 6.84 3.17
N TRP A 54 10.18 6.58 1.93
CA TRP A 54 11.31 7.27 1.33
C TRP A 54 10.98 8.72 1.05
N GLN A 55 9.78 8.99 0.53
CA GLN A 55 9.29 10.37 0.32
C GLN A 55 9.19 11.14 1.63
N ALA A 56 8.72 10.53 2.71
CA ALA A 56 8.74 11.14 4.05
C ALA A 56 10.14 11.64 4.44
N GLY A 57 11.15 10.82 4.19
CA GLY A 57 12.55 11.22 4.41
C GLY A 57 12.99 12.39 3.55
N ILE A 58 12.60 12.42 2.27
CA ILE A 58 12.91 13.53 1.36
C ILE A 58 12.26 14.84 1.83
N ILE A 59 11.00 14.80 2.22
CA ILE A 59 10.26 15.94 2.73
C ILE A 59 10.94 16.52 3.98
N ILE A 60 11.26 15.68 4.94
CA ILE A 60 11.89 16.11 6.19
C ILE A 60 13.32 16.64 5.95
N GLU A 61 14.10 16.02 5.08
CA GLU A 61 15.42 16.49 4.72
C GLU A 61 15.37 17.89 4.09
N LYS A 62 14.48 18.09 3.12
CA LYS A 62 14.27 19.37 2.45
C LYS A 62 13.90 20.46 3.44
N ARG A 63 12.89 20.24 4.26
CA ARG A 63 12.43 21.22 5.26
C ARG A 63 13.52 21.57 6.28
N CYS A 64 14.29 20.57 6.72
CA CYS A 64 15.40 20.75 7.63
C CYS A 64 16.51 21.62 7.04
N LEU A 65 16.84 21.44 5.76
CA LEU A 65 17.81 22.27 5.06
C LEU A 65 17.30 23.71 4.88
N GLU A 66 16.02 23.90 4.63
CA GLU A 66 15.36 25.21 4.54
C GLU A 66 15.35 25.94 5.90
N GLU A 67 15.35 25.21 7.01
CA GLU A 67 15.52 25.72 8.37
C GLU A 67 16.99 26.14 8.67
N GLY A 68 17.93 25.86 7.78
CA GLY A 68 19.34 26.23 7.91
C GLY A 68 20.17 25.23 8.74
N GLU A 69 19.65 24.06 9.00
CA GLU A 69 20.36 23.02 9.72
C GLU A 69 21.45 22.36 8.87
N SER A 70 22.39 21.68 9.53
CA SER A 70 23.47 21.00 8.82
C SER A 70 22.97 19.79 8.02
N SER A 71 23.58 19.49 6.89
CA SER A 71 23.28 18.32 6.07
C SER A 71 23.37 16.99 6.87
N ARG A 72 24.28 16.95 7.85
CA ARG A 72 24.43 15.77 8.73
C ARG A 72 23.19 15.57 9.60
N GLU A 73 22.68 16.64 10.20
CA GLU A 73 21.47 16.61 11.03
C GLU A 73 20.26 16.30 10.18
N CYS A 74 20.12 16.92 9.01
CA CYS A 74 19.00 16.69 8.11
C CYS A 74 18.94 15.25 7.58
N ASN A 75 20.08 14.66 7.26
CA ASN A 75 20.18 13.24 6.91
C ASN A 75 19.75 12.32 8.06
N LYS A 76 20.09 12.68 9.32
CA LYS A 76 19.65 11.93 10.50
C LYS A 76 18.13 11.99 10.64
N ARG A 77 17.54 13.20 10.59
CA ARG A 77 16.08 13.39 10.64
C ARG A 77 15.34 12.67 9.50
N ALA A 78 15.91 12.67 8.31
CA ALA A 78 15.35 11.93 7.17
C ALA A 78 15.31 10.41 7.40
N LYS A 79 16.36 9.85 7.97
CA LYS A 79 16.40 8.40 8.32
C LYS A 79 15.36 8.06 9.38
N GLU A 80 15.22 8.91 10.37
CA GLU A 80 14.23 8.76 11.44
C GLU A 80 12.81 8.85 10.88
N ALA A 81 12.55 9.82 10.00
CA ALA A 81 11.26 9.96 9.32
C ALA A 81 10.89 8.71 8.49
N ARG A 82 11.86 8.13 7.78
CA ARG A 82 11.65 6.87 7.05
C ARG A 82 11.26 5.72 7.97
N LYS A 83 11.93 5.62 9.11
CA LYS A 83 11.63 4.59 10.11
C LYS A 83 10.24 4.79 10.69
N ASN A 84 9.94 5.99 11.16
CA ASN A 84 8.65 6.32 11.77
C ASN A 84 7.49 6.05 10.80
N TYR A 85 7.66 6.41 9.52
CA TYR A 85 6.68 6.10 8.49
C TYR A 85 6.48 4.58 8.33
N ALA A 86 7.57 3.83 8.24
CA ALA A 86 7.50 2.38 8.07
C ALA A 86 6.84 1.70 9.28
N ASP A 87 7.19 2.11 10.48
CA ASP A 87 6.63 1.59 11.74
C ASP A 87 5.12 1.88 11.85
N ALA A 88 4.68 3.06 11.39
CA ALA A 88 3.27 3.45 11.40
C ALA A 88 2.41 2.75 10.34
N GLY A 89 3.02 2.08 9.36
CA GLY A 89 2.33 1.31 8.33
C GLY A 89 1.35 2.15 7.50
N ILE A 90 0.06 1.85 7.58
CA ILE A 90 -0.98 2.57 6.82
C ILE A 90 -1.16 4.03 7.27
N TYR A 91 -0.71 4.37 8.46
CA TYR A 91 -0.75 5.73 9.01
C TYR A 91 0.56 6.50 8.78
N GLY A 92 1.45 5.98 7.95
CA GLY A 92 2.78 6.53 7.73
C GLY A 92 2.78 8.01 7.35
N GLN A 93 1.86 8.46 6.49
CA GLN A 93 1.75 9.87 6.12
C GLN A 93 1.53 10.80 7.33
N ALA A 94 0.71 10.37 8.29
CA ALA A 94 0.41 11.15 9.48
C ALA A 94 1.64 11.37 10.40
N THR A 95 2.74 10.65 10.17
CA THR A 95 4.00 10.86 10.90
C THR A 95 4.77 12.11 10.45
N VAL A 96 4.41 12.67 9.30
CA VAL A 96 5.00 13.92 8.76
C VAL A 96 4.06 15.07 9.07
N SER A 97 4.48 15.97 9.96
CA SER A 97 3.70 17.16 10.32
C SER A 97 3.57 18.16 9.16
N LYS A 98 2.55 19.03 9.21
CA LYS A 98 2.28 20.06 8.19
C LYS A 98 2.14 19.46 6.78
N GLU A 99 1.21 18.53 6.66
CA GLU A 99 0.99 17.79 5.43
C GLU A 99 0.56 18.70 4.27
N ASP A 100 1.38 18.72 3.20
CA ASP A 100 1.00 19.28 1.91
C ASP A 100 0.93 18.13 0.90
N PRO A 101 -0.25 17.86 0.32
CA PRO A 101 -0.40 16.77 -0.65
C PRO A 101 0.56 16.86 -1.84
N LYS A 102 0.99 18.09 -2.21
CA LYS A 102 1.93 18.30 -3.31
C LYS A 102 3.34 17.78 -3.02
N GLU A 103 3.72 17.67 -1.77
CA GLU A 103 5.03 17.13 -1.40
C GLU A 103 5.11 15.62 -1.54
N TRP A 104 3.95 14.93 -1.56
CA TRP A 104 3.92 13.47 -1.65
C TRP A 104 4.06 12.95 -3.06
N LEU A 105 3.82 13.78 -4.08
CA LEU A 105 3.98 13.43 -5.49
C LEU A 105 3.30 12.09 -5.82
N ASP A 106 4.00 11.23 -6.57
CA ASP A 106 3.55 9.89 -6.95
C ASP A 106 4.02 8.80 -5.98
N SER A 107 4.37 9.16 -4.74
CA SER A 107 4.82 8.17 -3.77
C SER A 107 3.72 7.14 -3.45
N ASN A 108 4.13 5.91 -3.21
CA ASN A 108 3.27 4.73 -3.05
C ASN A 108 2.44 4.33 -4.30
N GLN A 109 2.56 5.06 -5.39
CA GLN A 109 1.94 4.71 -6.66
C GLN A 109 2.96 4.02 -7.56
N CYS A 110 2.52 3.05 -8.33
CA CYS A 110 3.39 2.43 -9.31
C CYS A 110 3.09 2.98 -10.71
N GLN A 111 4.15 3.30 -11.46
CA GLN A 111 4.02 3.88 -12.80
C GLN A 111 3.69 2.84 -13.87
N ASP A 112 3.85 1.56 -13.56
CA ASP A 112 3.63 0.42 -14.48
C ASP A 112 2.57 -0.56 -13.96
N CYS A 113 1.65 -0.12 -13.10
CA CYS A 113 0.63 -0.96 -12.48
C CYS A 113 -0.34 -1.63 -13.45
N PHE A 114 -0.47 -1.08 -14.64
CA PHE A 114 -1.38 -1.58 -15.67
C PHE A 114 -0.77 -2.66 -16.56
N LEU A 115 0.49 -2.96 -16.40
CA LEU A 115 1.11 -4.08 -17.10
C LEU A 115 0.54 -5.39 -16.56
N PRO A 116 0.24 -6.36 -17.44
CA PRO A 116 -0.29 -7.64 -17.01
C PRO A 116 0.64 -8.28 -16.00
N ALA A 117 0.13 -8.54 -14.82
CA ALA A 117 0.90 -9.20 -13.79
C ALA A 117 0.79 -10.71 -13.96
N PHE A 118 1.83 -11.33 -14.42
CA PHE A 118 1.91 -12.78 -14.54
C PHE A 118 2.19 -13.48 -13.21
N ASN A 119 2.60 -12.72 -12.19
CA ASN A 119 2.98 -13.25 -10.90
C ASN A 119 2.04 -12.73 -9.82
N LEU A 120 0.89 -13.34 -9.70
CA LEU A 120 -0.05 -13.06 -8.61
C LEU A 120 0.55 -13.50 -7.28
N ARG A 121 0.34 -12.69 -6.24
CA ARG A 121 0.67 -13.15 -4.89
C ARG A 121 -0.20 -14.33 -4.55
N PRO A 122 0.37 -15.46 -4.14
CA PRO A 122 -0.41 -16.56 -3.63
C PRO A 122 -1.38 -16.07 -2.55
N LYS A 123 -2.64 -16.46 -2.65
CA LYS A 123 -3.71 -16.11 -1.69
C LYS A 123 -4.10 -14.62 -1.64
N GLY A 124 -3.63 -13.79 -2.56
CA GLY A 124 -3.88 -12.34 -2.55
C GLY A 124 -4.84 -11.84 -3.63
N SER A 125 -5.12 -12.64 -4.64
CA SER A 125 -5.98 -12.22 -5.75
C SER A 125 -7.45 -12.55 -5.51
N ALA A 126 -8.36 -11.79 -6.16
CA ALA A 126 -9.78 -12.12 -6.17
C ALA A 126 -10.03 -13.48 -6.83
N GLN A 127 -9.29 -13.82 -7.87
CA GLN A 127 -9.36 -15.14 -8.50
C GLN A 127 -9.05 -16.27 -7.53
N TYR A 128 -8.03 -16.11 -6.70
CA TYR A 128 -7.71 -17.10 -5.67
C TYR A 128 -8.83 -17.22 -4.65
N ILE A 129 -9.39 -16.10 -4.17
CA ILE A 129 -10.49 -16.11 -3.20
C ILE A 129 -11.71 -16.81 -3.77
N LEU A 130 -12.05 -16.56 -5.04
CA LEU A 130 -13.17 -17.22 -5.72
C LEU A 130 -12.94 -18.73 -5.95
N ALA A 131 -11.68 -19.15 -6.05
CA ALA A 131 -11.32 -20.56 -6.20
C ALA A 131 -11.37 -21.35 -4.89
N LEU A 132 -11.42 -20.68 -3.74
CA LEU A 132 -11.55 -21.33 -2.46
C LEU A 132 -12.90 -22.02 -2.34
N ARG A 133 -12.88 -23.27 -1.87
CA ARG A 133 -14.05 -24.11 -1.64
C ARG A 133 -13.87 -24.85 -0.32
N ASN A 134 -15.01 -25.25 0.26
CA ASN A 134 -15.04 -26.17 1.40
C ASN A 134 -14.20 -25.66 2.58
N PHE A 135 -14.51 -24.45 3.02
CA PHE A 135 -13.88 -23.88 4.23
C PHE A 135 -14.38 -24.56 5.50
N ASP A 136 -15.57 -25.17 5.44
CA ASP A 136 -16.17 -25.88 6.57
C ASP A 136 -15.72 -27.34 6.53
N PRO A 137 -15.13 -27.87 7.62
CA PRO A 137 -14.86 -29.31 7.77
C PRO A 137 -16.09 -30.19 7.66
N LYS A 138 -17.30 -29.65 7.69
CA LYS A 138 -18.57 -30.36 7.54
C LYS A 138 -19.04 -30.57 6.10
N ASP A 139 -18.17 -30.35 5.12
CA ASP A 139 -18.41 -30.66 3.70
C ASP A 139 -19.60 -29.91 3.06
N THR A 140 -19.91 -28.73 3.53
CA THR A 140 -20.81 -27.83 2.83
C THR A 140 -20.06 -27.15 1.70
N THR A 141 -20.63 -27.19 0.48
CA THR A 141 -20.00 -26.58 -0.70
C THR A 141 -20.16 -25.06 -0.64
N GLU A 142 -19.51 -24.45 0.33
CA GLU A 142 -19.48 -23.01 0.46
C GLU A 142 -18.33 -22.42 -0.35
N ARG A 143 -18.56 -21.24 -0.92
CA ARG A 143 -17.56 -20.46 -1.63
C ARG A 143 -17.86 -19.00 -1.44
N PHE A 144 -16.82 -18.18 -1.51
CA PHE A 144 -16.99 -16.74 -1.56
C PHE A 144 -17.76 -16.34 -2.83
N LYS A 145 -18.72 -15.45 -2.67
CA LYS A 145 -19.50 -14.86 -3.78
C LYS A 145 -19.46 -13.36 -3.62
N PHE A 146 -18.78 -12.69 -4.55
CA PHE A 146 -18.68 -11.25 -4.58
C PHE A 146 -19.14 -10.71 -5.93
N GLY A 147 -19.79 -9.55 -5.92
CA GLY A 147 -19.77 -8.64 -7.04
C GLY A 147 -18.42 -7.94 -7.11
N PHE A 148 -18.00 -7.56 -8.30
CA PHE A 148 -16.76 -6.82 -8.48
C PHE A 148 -17.06 -5.36 -8.75
N ILE A 149 -16.22 -4.48 -8.21
CA ILE A 149 -16.24 -3.06 -8.48
C ILE A 149 -14.85 -2.59 -8.88
N GLY A 150 -14.80 -1.68 -9.84
CA GLY A 150 -13.62 -0.92 -10.19
C GLY A 150 -13.99 0.56 -10.19
N SER A 151 -13.07 1.40 -9.77
CA SER A 151 -13.29 2.84 -9.69
C SER A 151 -12.06 3.63 -10.11
N SER A 152 -12.25 4.92 -10.40
CA SER A 152 -11.13 5.85 -10.58
C SER A 152 -10.50 6.25 -9.25
N ASP A 153 -11.23 6.05 -8.15
CA ASP A 153 -10.85 6.44 -6.79
C ASP A 153 -10.42 7.92 -6.72
N THR A 154 -11.22 8.75 -7.39
CA THR A 154 -10.95 10.19 -7.51
C THR A 154 -11.39 10.93 -6.25
N HIS A 155 -10.47 11.63 -5.61
CA HIS A 155 -10.70 12.38 -4.38
C HIS A 155 -11.04 13.86 -4.62
N SER A 156 -11.31 14.25 -5.85
CA SER A 156 -11.54 15.65 -6.24
C SER A 156 -13.01 16.05 -6.42
N ALA A 157 -13.95 15.19 -6.03
CA ALA A 157 -15.40 15.37 -6.25
C ALA A 157 -15.79 15.60 -7.73
N ARG A 158 -14.96 15.14 -8.66
CA ARG A 158 -15.26 15.12 -10.09
C ARG A 158 -15.60 13.71 -10.51
N PRO A 159 -16.57 13.52 -11.41
CA PRO A 159 -16.81 12.21 -11.99
C PRO A 159 -15.53 11.75 -12.72
N GLY A 160 -15.15 10.50 -12.46
CA GLY A 160 -13.96 9.89 -13.03
C GLY A 160 -14.08 9.56 -14.50
#